data_38ebc984d9fcb73f04eb4b212b17912a
#
_entry.id   38ebc984d9fcb73f04eb4b212b17912a
#
_cell.length_a   1.000
_cell.length_b   1.000
_cell.length_c   1.000
_cell.angle_alpha   90.00
_cell.angle_beta   90.00
_cell.angle_gamma   90.00
#
_symmetry.space_group_name_H-M   'P 1'
#
loop_
_entity.id
_entity.type
_entity.pdbx_description
1 polymer ?
#
loop_
_entity_poly.entity_id
_entity_poly.type
_entity_poly.pdbx_seq_one_letter_code
_entity_poly.pdbx_strand_id
1 'polypeptide(L)'
;IFENCDFSGCILTKSMLHRVKFVNCKLTGTKLMESYIGNTLFENCKMDYVNLSGSNIKESTFEHSVLSSADFVDCSLTKIMFSTNDLENASFFDTDLKNIDLSSNSFEMIEVRSEHLKNCTLNQLQALGFARKFLQIKVV
;
A
#
# COMPACT_ATOMS: atom_id res chain seq x y z
N ILE A 1 -5.66 -6.70 -19.24
CA ILE A 1 -6.26 -7.26 -18.03
C ILE A 1 -5.62 -8.61 -17.74
N PHE A 2 -5.16 -8.79 -16.53
CA PHE A 2 -4.72 -10.10 -16.02
C PHE A 2 -5.77 -10.58 -15.02
N GLU A 3 -6.37 -11.71 -15.28
CA GLU A 3 -7.35 -12.34 -14.39
C GLU A 3 -6.87 -13.71 -13.95
N ASN A 4 -6.98 -13.99 -12.65
CA ASN A 4 -6.66 -15.29 -12.07
C ASN A 4 -5.22 -15.76 -12.39
N CYS A 5 -4.29 -14.82 -12.53
CA CYS A 5 -2.88 -15.11 -12.83
C CYS A 5 -2.06 -15.21 -11.55
N ASP A 6 -0.98 -15.97 -11.61
CA ASP A 6 -0.03 -16.11 -10.51
C ASP A 6 1.33 -15.54 -10.91
N PHE A 7 1.69 -14.41 -10.29
CA PHE A 7 2.98 -13.73 -10.45
C PHE A 7 3.82 -13.86 -9.17
N SER A 8 3.46 -14.75 -8.25
CA SER A 8 4.15 -14.88 -6.97
C SER A 8 5.65 -15.09 -7.16
N GLY A 9 6.44 -14.29 -6.46
CA GLY A 9 7.90 -14.33 -6.51
C GLY A 9 8.53 -13.89 -7.82
N CYS A 10 7.75 -13.43 -8.80
CA CYS A 10 8.30 -12.92 -10.06
C CYS A 10 9.13 -11.66 -9.84
N ILE A 11 10.19 -11.51 -10.63
CA ILE A 11 11.05 -10.33 -10.62
C ILE A 11 10.62 -9.43 -11.77
N LEU A 12 9.93 -8.35 -11.44
CA LEU A 12 9.40 -7.37 -12.38
C LEU A 12 9.94 -5.97 -12.07
N THR A 13 11.16 -5.91 -11.55
CA THR A 13 11.84 -4.66 -11.18
C THR A 13 12.01 -3.76 -12.41
N LYS A 14 11.83 -2.43 -12.21
CA LYS A 14 11.91 -1.43 -13.28
C LYS A 14 10.91 -1.64 -14.41
N SER A 15 9.74 -2.16 -14.06
CA SER A 15 8.63 -2.32 -15.01
C SER A 15 7.89 -0.99 -15.23
N MET A 16 7.25 -0.90 -16.38
CA MET A 16 6.29 0.15 -16.66
C MET A 16 4.91 -0.48 -16.83
N LEU A 17 4.06 -0.28 -15.81
CA LEU A 17 2.67 -0.72 -15.82
C LEU A 17 1.80 0.51 -16.06
N HIS A 18 1.09 0.54 -17.16
CA HIS A 18 0.22 1.65 -17.48
C HIS A 18 -1.11 1.14 -18.04
N ARG A 19 -2.22 1.57 -17.43
CA ARG A 19 -3.57 1.12 -17.76
C ARG A 19 -3.73 -0.39 -17.70
N VAL A 20 -3.22 -0.98 -16.62
CA VAL A 20 -3.30 -2.43 -16.35
C VAL A 20 -4.34 -2.70 -15.27
N LYS A 21 -5.03 -3.83 -15.39
CA LYS A 21 -5.88 -4.36 -14.32
C LYS A 21 -5.40 -5.74 -13.93
N PHE A 22 -5.20 -5.92 -12.63
CA PHE A 22 -4.97 -7.23 -12.03
C PHE A 22 -6.21 -7.58 -11.21
N VAL A 23 -6.90 -8.64 -11.58
CA VAL A 23 -8.13 -9.08 -10.93
C VAL A 23 -7.97 -10.52 -10.45
N ASN A 24 -8.19 -10.76 -9.17
CA ASN A 24 -8.06 -12.09 -8.57
C ASN A 24 -6.67 -12.72 -8.81
N CYS A 25 -5.63 -11.91 -8.84
CA CYS A 25 -4.27 -12.38 -9.09
C CYS A 25 -3.51 -12.60 -7.78
N LYS A 26 -2.50 -13.47 -7.85
CA LYS A 26 -1.51 -13.67 -6.79
C LYS A 26 -0.22 -12.93 -7.16
N LEU A 27 0.20 -12.04 -6.29
CA LEU A 27 1.45 -11.28 -6.41
C LEU A 27 2.26 -11.38 -5.11
N THR A 28 2.11 -12.46 -4.37
CA THR A 28 2.85 -12.67 -3.11
C THR A 28 4.35 -12.63 -3.36
N GLY A 29 5.04 -11.72 -2.68
CA GLY A 29 6.50 -11.58 -2.82
C GLY A 29 6.99 -11.16 -4.19
N THR A 30 6.11 -10.66 -5.06
CA THR A 30 6.51 -10.12 -6.37
C THR A 30 7.38 -8.89 -6.18
N LYS A 31 8.45 -8.78 -6.94
CA LYS A 31 9.39 -7.66 -6.90
C LYS A 31 9.08 -6.68 -8.02
N LEU A 32 8.50 -5.55 -7.65
CA LEU A 32 8.13 -4.44 -8.54
C LEU A 32 8.89 -3.15 -8.19
N MET A 33 10.07 -3.28 -7.62
CA MET A 33 10.88 -2.14 -7.19
C MET A 33 11.23 -1.22 -8.35
N GLU A 34 11.36 0.07 -8.05
CA GLU A 34 11.79 1.10 -9.00
C GLU A 34 10.96 1.12 -10.29
N SER A 35 9.66 0.82 -10.17
CA SER A 35 8.74 0.73 -11.30
C SER A 35 7.90 2.00 -11.43
N TYR A 36 7.38 2.23 -12.63
CA TYR A 36 6.29 3.18 -12.84
C TYR A 36 4.97 2.43 -12.92
N ILE A 37 4.01 2.83 -12.11
CA ILE A 37 2.67 2.24 -12.08
C ILE A 37 1.66 3.38 -12.22
N GLY A 38 0.97 3.43 -13.36
CA GLY A 38 0.02 4.50 -13.66
C GLY A 38 -1.32 3.96 -14.14
N ASN A 39 -2.43 4.57 -13.68
CA ASN A 39 -3.78 4.17 -14.06
C ASN A 39 -4.00 2.67 -13.95
N THR A 40 -3.54 2.06 -12.87
CA THR A 40 -3.54 0.62 -12.66
C THR A 40 -4.47 0.27 -11.50
N LEU A 41 -5.21 -0.82 -11.66
CA LEU A 41 -6.10 -1.37 -10.65
C LEU A 41 -5.58 -2.72 -10.17
N PHE A 42 -5.49 -2.88 -8.86
CA PHE A 42 -5.28 -4.17 -8.21
C PHE A 42 -6.55 -4.48 -7.40
N GLU A 43 -7.37 -5.40 -7.93
CA GLU A 43 -8.65 -5.78 -7.33
C GLU A 43 -8.62 -7.22 -6.86
N ASN A 44 -8.96 -7.44 -5.61
CA ASN A 44 -9.03 -8.77 -5.00
C ASN A 44 -7.76 -9.59 -5.24
N CYS A 45 -6.61 -8.95 -5.07
CA CYS A 45 -5.30 -9.57 -5.28
C CYS A 45 -4.66 -9.97 -3.95
N LYS A 46 -3.92 -11.07 -3.96
CA LYS A 46 -3.08 -11.47 -2.85
C LYS A 46 -1.68 -10.94 -3.09
N MET A 47 -1.31 -9.88 -2.37
CA MET A 47 -0.08 -9.11 -2.58
C MET A 47 0.77 -9.01 -1.30
N ASP A 48 0.60 -9.96 -0.39
CA ASP A 48 1.44 -10.01 0.81
C ASP A 48 2.92 -10.10 0.43
N TYR A 49 3.75 -9.36 1.14
CA TYR A 49 5.19 -9.24 0.85
C TYR A 49 5.55 -8.70 -0.54
N VAL A 50 4.61 -8.09 -1.27
CA VAL A 50 4.97 -7.42 -2.53
C VAL A 50 5.96 -6.29 -2.24
N ASN A 51 6.99 -6.16 -3.06
CA ASN A 51 7.96 -5.10 -2.91
C ASN A 51 7.81 -4.07 -4.02
N LEU A 52 7.35 -2.88 -3.65
CA LEU A 52 7.14 -1.73 -4.53
C LEU A 52 8.12 -0.59 -4.26
N SER A 53 9.14 -0.84 -3.43
CA SER A 53 10.04 0.22 -2.99
C SER A 53 10.67 1.00 -4.15
N GLY A 54 10.81 2.31 -3.96
CA GLY A 54 11.38 3.22 -4.95
C GLY A 54 10.50 3.47 -6.17
N SER A 55 9.24 3.02 -6.16
CA SER A 55 8.35 3.15 -7.33
C SER A 55 7.60 4.46 -7.35
N ASN A 56 7.26 4.89 -8.55
CA ASN A 56 6.39 6.03 -8.80
C ASN A 56 4.99 5.51 -9.18
N ILE A 57 4.03 5.71 -8.30
CA ILE A 57 2.67 5.17 -8.43
C ILE A 57 1.69 6.33 -8.55
N LYS A 58 0.96 6.40 -9.67
CA LYS A 58 0.04 7.50 -9.98
C LYS A 58 -1.33 6.99 -10.39
N GLU A 59 -2.36 7.68 -9.94
CA GLU A 59 -3.74 7.46 -10.41
C GLU A 59 -4.13 5.98 -10.39
N SER A 60 -3.71 5.27 -9.35
CA SER A 60 -3.87 3.82 -9.23
C SER A 60 -4.65 3.47 -7.98
N THR A 61 -5.30 2.32 -7.99
CA THR A 61 -6.18 1.85 -6.94
C THR A 61 -5.78 0.45 -6.48
N PHE A 62 -5.72 0.30 -5.17
CA PHE A 62 -5.63 -1.01 -4.51
C PHE A 62 -6.93 -1.22 -3.76
N GLU A 63 -7.70 -2.23 -4.13
CA GLU A 63 -8.97 -2.50 -3.47
C GLU A 63 -9.18 -3.98 -3.19
N HIS A 64 -9.80 -4.28 -2.05
CA HIS A 64 -10.13 -5.64 -1.62
C HIS A 64 -8.94 -6.59 -1.68
N SER A 65 -7.74 -6.08 -1.43
CA SER A 65 -6.50 -6.83 -1.60
C SER A 65 -5.76 -7.05 -0.29
N VAL A 66 -4.97 -8.12 -0.23
CA VAL A 66 -4.09 -8.40 0.90
C VAL A 66 -2.74 -7.76 0.61
N LEU A 67 -2.40 -6.74 1.37
CA LEU A 67 -1.13 -5.99 1.28
C LEU A 67 -0.33 -6.11 2.59
N SER A 68 -0.59 -7.16 3.36
CA SER A 68 0.14 -7.40 4.60
C SER A 68 1.64 -7.55 4.34
N SER A 69 2.44 -6.86 5.13
CA SER A 69 3.89 -6.81 4.96
C SER A 69 4.36 -6.34 3.58
N ALA A 70 3.51 -5.63 2.85
CA ALA A 70 3.90 -5.00 1.59
C ALA A 70 4.92 -3.88 1.83
N ASP A 71 5.83 -3.70 0.89
CA ASP A 71 6.89 -2.70 0.98
C ASP A 71 6.62 -1.55 0.01
N PHE A 72 6.24 -0.41 0.57
CA PHE A 72 6.05 0.86 -0.12
C PHE A 72 7.13 1.89 0.30
N VAL A 73 8.30 1.43 0.65
CA VAL A 73 9.40 2.31 1.09
C VAL A 73 9.86 3.19 -0.06
N ASP A 74 10.07 4.49 0.23
CA ASP A 74 10.60 5.47 -0.72
C ASP A 74 9.79 5.53 -2.03
N CYS A 75 8.47 5.39 -1.92
CA CYS A 75 7.56 5.54 -3.05
C CYS A 75 7.08 6.97 -3.21
N SER A 76 6.81 7.36 -4.44
CA SER A 76 6.06 8.57 -4.76
C SER A 76 4.63 8.19 -5.09
N LEU A 77 3.68 8.60 -4.26
CA LEU A 77 2.26 8.29 -4.40
C LEU A 77 1.49 9.54 -4.81
N THR A 78 0.83 9.51 -5.96
CA THR A 78 0.01 10.63 -6.45
C THR A 78 -1.36 10.13 -6.87
N LYS A 79 -2.42 10.68 -6.28
CA LYS A 79 -3.81 10.27 -6.56
C LYS A 79 -4.01 8.77 -6.44
N ILE A 80 -3.58 8.22 -5.30
CA ILE A 80 -3.72 6.79 -4.99
C ILE A 80 -4.94 6.58 -4.12
N MET A 81 -5.62 5.46 -4.36
CA MET A 81 -6.73 5.01 -3.53
C MET A 81 -6.40 3.65 -2.91
N PHE A 82 -6.52 3.58 -1.58
CA PHE A 82 -6.49 2.31 -0.83
C PHE A 82 -7.88 2.07 -0.25
N SER A 83 -8.59 1.08 -0.75
CA SER A 83 -9.97 0.79 -0.32
C SER A 83 -10.11 -0.66 0.15
N THR A 84 -10.45 -0.83 1.41
CA THR A 84 -10.79 -2.15 1.98
C THR A 84 -9.68 -3.19 1.79
N ASN A 85 -8.44 -2.80 2.08
CA ASN A 85 -7.29 -3.71 2.03
C ASN A 85 -6.86 -4.13 3.44
N ASP A 86 -6.17 -5.26 3.52
CA ASP A 86 -5.36 -5.60 4.69
C ASP A 86 -3.97 -5.00 4.50
N LEU A 87 -3.63 -4.00 5.33
CA LEU A 87 -2.33 -3.30 5.31
C LEU A 87 -1.46 -3.66 6.51
N GLU A 88 -1.79 -4.71 7.25
CA GLU A 88 -1.04 -5.06 8.47
C GLU A 88 0.45 -5.20 8.20
N ASN A 89 1.27 -4.54 8.99
CA ASN A 89 2.72 -4.51 8.86
C ASN A 89 3.26 -4.00 7.51
N ALA A 90 2.45 -3.33 6.71
CA ALA A 90 2.97 -2.67 5.51
C ALA A 90 3.92 -1.54 5.90
N SER A 91 4.99 -1.36 5.12
CA SER A 91 5.95 -0.27 5.34
C SER A 91 5.73 0.84 4.34
N PHE A 92 5.49 2.04 4.86
CA PHE A 92 5.45 3.31 4.12
C PHE A 92 6.59 4.22 4.57
N PHE A 93 7.70 3.63 5.03
CA PHE A 93 8.84 4.40 5.46
C PHE A 93 9.37 5.28 4.33
N ASP A 94 9.62 6.56 4.62
CA ASP A 94 10.01 7.57 3.63
C ASP A 94 9.03 7.73 2.45
N THR A 95 7.76 7.41 2.66
CA THR A 95 6.67 7.60 1.70
C THR A 95 5.63 8.54 2.28
N ASP A 96 5.31 9.59 1.55
CA ASP A 96 4.33 10.58 1.99
C ASP A 96 2.91 10.07 1.73
N LEU A 97 2.12 9.95 2.80
CA LEU A 97 0.72 9.54 2.76
C LEU A 97 -0.23 10.74 2.83
N LYS A 98 0.26 11.93 2.65
CA LYS A 98 -0.53 13.16 2.74
C LYS A 98 -1.80 13.08 1.87
N ASN A 99 -2.91 13.47 2.47
CA ASN A 99 -4.23 13.49 1.82
C ASN A 99 -4.77 12.12 1.37
N ILE A 100 -4.19 11.03 1.82
CA ILE A 100 -4.70 9.69 1.54
C ILE A 100 -5.69 9.27 2.63
N ASP A 101 -6.79 8.66 2.22
CA ASP A 101 -7.78 8.07 3.13
C ASP A 101 -7.43 6.60 3.37
N LEU A 102 -7.02 6.28 4.60
CA LEU A 102 -6.72 4.92 5.02
C LEU A 102 -7.85 4.29 5.84
N SER A 103 -8.93 5.00 6.08
CA SER A 103 -9.94 4.64 7.10
C SER A 103 -10.68 3.33 6.82
N SER A 104 -10.81 2.94 5.56
CA SER A 104 -11.48 1.68 5.18
C SER A 104 -10.58 0.45 5.24
N ASN A 105 -9.28 0.64 5.45
CA ASN A 105 -8.31 -0.46 5.47
C ASN A 105 -8.11 -0.99 6.88
N SER A 106 -7.67 -2.23 6.99
CA SER A 106 -7.38 -2.85 8.29
C SER A 106 -5.89 -2.92 8.56
N PHE A 107 -5.50 -2.46 9.73
CA PHE A 107 -4.16 -2.64 10.30
C PHE A 107 -4.17 -2.23 11.77
N GLU A 108 -3.39 -2.91 12.59
CA GLU A 108 -3.02 -2.43 13.92
C GLU A 108 -1.76 -1.57 13.82
N MET A 109 -0.84 -1.94 12.94
CA MET A 109 0.43 -1.26 12.75
C MET A 109 0.84 -1.22 11.28
N ILE A 110 1.23 -0.02 10.83
CA ILE A 110 2.01 0.21 9.62
C ILE A 110 3.24 1.01 9.99
N GLU A 111 4.30 0.89 9.21
CA GLU A 111 5.48 1.71 9.41
C GLU A 111 5.37 3.00 8.59
N VAL A 112 5.45 4.15 9.25
CA VAL A 112 5.35 5.46 8.64
C VAL A 112 5.94 6.51 9.59
N ARG A 113 6.54 7.55 9.05
CA ARG A 113 6.95 8.71 9.86
C ARG A 113 5.75 9.60 10.16
N SER A 114 5.67 10.16 11.36
CA SER A 114 4.55 11.01 11.77
C SER A 114 4.32 12.21 10.84
N GLU A 115 5.39 12.83 10.33
CA GLU A 115 5.30 13.96 9.39
C GLU A 115 4.67 13.59 8.04
N HIS A 116 4.65 12.30 7.67
CA HIS A 116 4.05 11.82 6.42
C HIS A 116 2.56 11.48 6.56
N LEU A 117 1.96 11.66 7.74
CA LEU A 117 0.53 11.45 7.97
C LEU A 117 -0.31 12.73 7.90
N LYS A 118 0.27 13.84 7.49
CA LYS A 118 -0.44 15.12 7.44
C LYS A 118 -1.66 15.05 6.54
N ASN A 119 -2.83 15.37 7.10
CA ASN A 119 -4.11 15.32 6.39
C ASN A 119 -4.52 13.92 5.88
N CYS A 120 -3.95 12.84 6.43
CA CYS A 120 -4.51 11.51 6.24
C CYS A 120 -5.86 11.40 6.93
N THR A 121 -6.76 10.64 6.32
CA THR A 121 -8.00 10.24 6.97
C THR A 121 -7.81 8.87 7.62
N LEU A 122 -8.10 8.79 8.91
CA LEU A 122 -7.97 7.57 9.72
C LEU A 122 -9.28 7.28 10.43
N ASN A 123 -9.56 6.01 10.70
CA ASN A 123 -10.61 5.67 11.65
C ASN A 123 -10.10 5.78 13.09
N GLN A 124 -11.01 5.65 14.08
CA GLN A 124 -10.66 5.84 15.49
C GLN A 124 -9.59 4.86 15.97
N LEU A 125 -9.68 3.58 15.61
CA LEU A 125 -8.71 2.57 16.04
C LEU A 125 -7.31 2.86 15.48
N GLN A 126 -7.23 3.25 14.23
CA GLN A 126 -5.97 3.62 13.58
C GLN A 126 -5.36 4.86 14.25
N ALA A 127 -6.17 5.88 14.51
CA ALA A 127 -5.72 7.10 15.18
C ALA A 127 -5.19 6.81 16.60
N LEU A 128 -5.88 5.97 17.36
CA LEU A 128 -5.42 5.55 18.69
C LEU A 128 -4.10 4.78 18.62
N GLY A 129 -3.94 3.90 17.65
CA GLY A 129 -2.68 3.18 17.44
C GLY A 129 -1.51 4.11 17.17
N PHE A 130 -1.68 5.10 16.31
CA PHE A 130 -0.66 6.11 16.03
C PHE A 130 -0.38 7.01 17.24
N ALA A 131 -1.41 7.40 18.00
CA ALA A 131 -1.23 8.18 19.20
C ALA A 131 -0.35 7.42 20.22
N ARG A 132 -0.61 6.14 20.43
CA ARG A 132 0.22 5.28 21.28
C ARG A 132 1.66 5.20 20.77
N LYS A 133 1.85 5.00 19.49
CA LYS A 133 3.16 4.83 18.87
C LYS A 133 3.99 6.09 18.92
N PHE A 134 3.43 7.23 18.49
CA PHE A 134 4.20 8.47 18.34
C PHE A 134 4.26 9.31 19.61
N LEU A 135 3.21 9.30 20.42
CA LEU A 135 3.14 10.11 21.64
C LEU A 135 3.45 9.31 22.91
N GLN A 136 3.60 8.00 22.81
CA GLN A 136 3.88 7.10 23.93
C GLN A 136 2.89 7.28 25.09
N ILE A 137 1.62 7.52 24.77
CA ILE A 137 0.54 7.72 25.73
C ILE A 137 -0.23 6.43 25.95
N LYS A 138 -0.87 6.32 27.11
CA LYS A 138 -1.84 5.27 27.40
C LYS A 138 -3.23 5.77 27.04
N VAL A 139 -3.97 4.95 26.31
CA VAL A 139 -5.38 5.17 26.02
C VAL A 139 -6.19 4.11 26.76
N VAL A 140 -7.11 4.56 27.59
CA VAL A 140 -7.98 3.70 28.40
C VAL A 140 -9.41 3.71 27.91
#